data_d6401c0a4e6dee0f6930332abb9fe1e8
#
_entry.id   d6401c0a4e6dee0f6930332abb9fe1e8
#
_cell.length_a   1.000
_cell.length_b   1.000
_cell.length_c   1.000
_cell.angle_alpha   90.00
_cell.angle_beta   90.00
_cell.angle_gamma   90.00
#
_symmetry.space_group_name_H-M   'P 1'
#
loop_
_entity.id
_entity.type
_entity.pdbx_description
1 polymer ?
#
loop_
_entity_poly.entity_id
_entity_poly.type
_entity_poly.pdbx_seq_one_letter_code
_entity_poly.pdbx_strand_id
1 'polypeptide(L)'
;MTDDDHPQPWTVETWEDGNGRSPFGKWYLKLHEYDQAIVDATIEHVLQPLGMDICETEWGKSLGEGLYELRIRASLNAILNRGISGEEQVSVPGGDKTVLLRIFCTFHGQRIVLLFQGYDKGKDASDKRQQSEIKRARKHLKTWKKEK
;
A
#
# COMPACT_ATOMS: atom_id res chain seq x y z
N MET A 1 -11.17 -10.22 30.22
CA MET A 1 -11.42 -9.96 28.84
C MET A 1 -10.20 -10.30 28.01
N THR A 2 -10.43 -10.97 26.96
CA THR A 2 -9.35 -11.35 26.06
C THR A 2 -9.22 -10.31 24.96
N ASP A 3 -8.09 -10.29 24.28
CA ASP A 3 -7.85 -9.39 23.18
C ASP A 3 -8.56 -9.84 21.89
N ASP A 4 -9.46 -10.83 22.02
CA ASP A 4 -10.12 -11.45 20.87
C ASP A 4 -11.09 -10.52 20.13
N ASP A 5 -11.50 -9.42 20.76
CA ASP A 5 -12.42 -8.47 20.15
C ASP A 5 -11.71 -7.54 19.14
N HIS A 6 -10.38 -7.57 19.12
CA HIS A 6 -9.59 -6.74 18.22
C HIS A 6 -8.87 -7.62 17.21
N PRO A 7 -9.18 -7.44 15.92
CA PRO A 7 -8.46 -8.18 14.89
C PRO A 7 -6.96 -7.92 15.00
N GLN A 8 -6.17 -8.96 14.83
CA GLN A 8 -4.73 -8.79 14.77
C GLN A 8 -4.37 -7.97 13.53
N PRO A 9 -3.41 -7.05 13.65
CA PRO A 9 -2.97 -6.32 12.47
C PRO A 9 -2.34 -7.27 11.45
N TRP A 10 -2.44 -6.90 10.18
CA TRP A 10 -1.79 -7.65 9.11
C TRP A 10 -0.29 -7.40 9.16
N THR A 11 0.48 -8.43 8.85
CA THR A 11 1.92 -8.29 8.69
C THR A 11 2.21 -7.86 7.26
N VAL A 12 3.01 -6.83 7.09
CA VAL A 12 3.36 -6.33 5.76
C VAL A 12 4.80 -6.70 5.44
N GLU A 13 4.99 -7.39 4.32
CA GLU A 13 6.29 -7.82 3.85
C GLU A 13 6.52 -7.30 2.43
N THR A 14 7.76 -7.21 2.02
CA THR A 14 8.10 -6.84 0.66
C THR A 14 8.64 -8.06 -0.08
N TRP A 15 8.21 -8.21 -1.33
CA TRP A 15 8.70 -9.31 -2.15
C TRP A 15 10.12 -9.02 -2.65
N GLU A 16 10.96 -10.03 -2.60
CA GLU A 16 12.31 -9.97 -3.17
C GLU A 16 12.42 -11.02 -4.28
N ASP A 17 13.11 -10.64 -5.37
CA ASP A 17 13.33 -11.57 -6.47
C ASP A 17 14.44 -12.57 -6.11
N GLY A 18 14.75 -13.47 -7.04
CA GLY A 18 15.78 -14.50 -6.83
C GLY A 18 17.18 -13.95 -6.55
N ASN A 19 17.41 -12.67 -6.82
CA ASN A 19 18.69 -12.01 -6.57
C ASN A 19 18.64 -11.13 -5.31
N GLY A 20 17.59 -11.24 -4.52
CA GLY A 20 17.43 -10.45 -3.30
C GLY A 20 17.03 -9.01 -3.53
N ARG A 21 16.55 -8.67 -4.72
CA ARG A 21 16.14 -7.30 -5.05
C ARG A 21 14.66 -7.12 -4.77
N SER A 22 14.31 -6.01 -4.12
CA SER A 22 12.93 -5.64 -3.85
C SER A 22 12.51 -4.50 -4.77
N PRO A 23 11.62 -4.75 -5.74
CA PRO A 23 11.12 -3.66 -6.59
C PRO A 23 10.40 -2.59 -5.76
N PHE A 24 9.62 -2.98 -4.75
CA PHE A 24 8.98 -2.03 -3.85
C PHE A 24 10.02 -1.19 -3.11
N GLY A 25 11.01 -1.84 -2.52
CA GLY A 25 12.06 -1.14 -1.77
C GLY A 25 12.82 -0.14 -2.63
N LYS A 26 13.13 -0.54 -3.85
CA LYS A 26 13.83 0.32 -4.79
C LYS A 26 12.99 1.56 -5.13
N TRP A 27 11.70 1.38 -5.39
CA TRP A 27 10.79 2.49 -5.66
C TRP A 27 10.68 3.40 -4.43
N TYR A 28 10.48 2.81 -3.25
CA TYR A 28 10.31 3.55 -2.00
C TYR A 28 11.52 4.43 -1.69
N LEU A 29 12.73 3.90 -1.87
CA LEU A 29 13.94 4.65 -1.56
C LEU A 29 14.16 5.86 -2.47
N LYS A 30 13.53 5.87 -3.64
CA LYS A 30 13.61 7.00 -4.57
C LYS A 30 12.56 8.08 -4.31
N LEU A 31 11.61 7.83 -3.43
CA LEU A 31 10.57 8.80 -3.12
C LEU A 31 11.14 9.96 -2.29
N HIS A 32 10.53 11.13 -2.43
CA HIS A 32 10.80 12.24 -1.50
C HIS A 32 10.35 11.84 -0.09
N GLU A 33 10.95 12.47 0.91
CA GLU A 33 10.63 12.17 2.31
C GLU A 33 9.13 12.27 2.61
N TYR A 34 8.45 13.27 2.04
CA TYR A 34 7.02 13.42 2.24
C TYR A 34 6.24 12.22 1.71
N ASP A 35 6.58 11.76 0.51
CA ASP A 35 5.91 10.61 -0.11
C ASP A 35 6.20 9.33 0.67
N GLN A 36 7.43 9.18 1.18
CA GLN A 36 7.77 8.06 2.05
C GLN A 36 6.93 8.07 3.32
N ALA A 37 6.75 9.24 3.93
CA ALA A 37 5.92 9.39 5.12
C ALA A 37 4.46 9.02 4.82
N ILE A 38 3.96 9.38 3.65
CA ILE A 38 2.61 9.00 3.20
C ILE A 38 2.49 7.48 3.08
N VAL A 39 3.47 6.83 2.46
CA VAL A 39 3.47 5.36 2.32
C VAL A 39 3.50 4.70 3.68
N ASP A 40 4.41 5.15 4.55
CA ASP A 40 4.54 4.58 5.91
C ASP A 40 3.23 4.74 6.70
N ALA A 41 2.64 5.92 6.66
CA ALA A 41 1.39 6.20 7.38
C ALA A 41 0.23 5.35 6.82
N THR A 42 0.17 5.20 5.50
CA THR A 42 -0.89 4.38 4.89
C THR A 42 -0.75 2.92 5.27
N ILE A 43 0.48 2.40 5.27
CA ILE A 43 0.71 1.01 5.70
C ILE A 43 0.26 0.84 7.14
N GLU A 44 0.67 1.73 8.04
CA GLU A 44 0.35 1.61 9.47
C GLU A 44 -1.13 1.85 9.78
N HIS A 45 -1.72 2.88 9.21
CA HIS A 45 -3.06 3.32 9.61
C HIS A 45 -4.19 2.76 8.75
N VAL A 46 -3.89 2.23 7.58
CA VAL A 46 -4.91 1.73 6.65
C VAL A 46 -4.69 0.26 6.32
N LEU A 47 -3.52 -0.08 5.79
CA LEU A 47 -3.28 -1.44 5.29
C LEU A 47 -3.20 -2.47 6.41
N GLN A 48 -2.45 -2.20 7.46
CA GLN A 48 -2.31 -3.16 8.55
C GLN A 48 -3.61 -3.41 9.31
N PRO A 49 -4.44 -2.37 9.59
CA PRO A 49 -5.73 -2.63 10.22
C PRO A 49 -6.73 -3.34 9.32
N LEU A 50 -6.79 -2.98 8.06
CA LEU A 50 -7.83 -3.47 7.13
C LEU A 50 -7.43 -4.69 6.31
N GLY A 51 -6.16 -4.79 5.92
CA GLY A 51 -5.72 -5.86 5.04
C GLY A 51 -6.57 -5.93 3.78
N MET A 52 -7.09 -7.11 3.48
CA MET A 52 -7.90 -7.33 2.30
C MET A 52 -9.18 -6.48 2.28
N ASP A 53 -9.66 -6.04 3.43
CA ASP A 53 -10.85 -5.19 3.52
C ASP A 53 -10.64 -3.80 2.91
N ILE A 54 -9.41 -3.44 2.54
CA ILE A 54 -9.19 -2.20 1.78
C ILE A 54 -10.01 -2.20 0.49
N CYS A 55 -10.29 -3.37 -0.07
CA CYS A 55 -11.05 -3.51 -1.31
C CYS A 55 -12.53 -3.13 -1.16
N GLU A 56 -13.01 -3.02 0.07
CA GLU A 56 -14.37 -2.54 0.35
C GLU A 56 -14.39 -1.03 0.58
N THR A 57 -13.24 -0.38 0.41
CA THR A 57 -13.07 1.05 0.59
C THR A 57 -12.43 1.66 -0.65
N GLU A 58 -12.32 2.98 -0.64
CA GLU A 58 -11.62 3.70 -1.72
C GLU A 58 -10.11 3.41 -1.73
N TRP A 59 -9.57 2.78 -0.67
CA TRP A 59 -8.14 2.53 -0.53
C TRP A 59 -7.65 1.31 -1.29
N GLY A 60 -8.54 0.50 -1.82
CA GLY A 60 -8.10 -0.72 -2.49
C GLY A 60 -8.99 -1.15 -3.63
N LYS A 61 -8.42 -1.97 -4.49
CA LYS A 61 -9.12 -2.57 -5.62
C LYS A 61 -8.53 -3.93 -5.93
N SER A 62 -9.40 -4.91 -6.17
CA SER A 62 -8.97 -6.20 -6.71
C SER A 62 -8.78 -6.06 -8.21
N LEU A 63 -7.63 -6.51 -8.70
CA LEU A 63 -7.32 -6.55 -10.13
C LEU A 63 -7.55 -7.92 -10.73
N GLY A 64 -8.04 -8.86 -9.91
CA GLY A 64 -8.29 -10.23 -10.32
C GLY A 64 -7.07 -11.12 -10.16
N GLU A 65 -7.34 -12.43 -10.05
CA GLU A 65 -6.30 -13.47 -9.99
C GLU A 65 -5.28 -13.30 -8.86
N GLY A 66 -5.71 -12.71 -7.75
CA GLY A 66 -4.87 -12.56 -6.57
C GLY A 66 -4.00 -11.32 -6.54
N LEU A 67 -4.15 -10.43 -7.50
CA LEU A 67 -3.44 -9.15 -7.51
C LEU A 67 -4.36 -8.05 -7.01
N TYR A 68 -3.83 -7.20 -6.13
CA TYR A 68 -4.59 -6.11 -5.53
C TYR A 68 -3.80 -4.81 -5.63
N GLU A 69 -4.52 -3.72 -5.60
CA GLU A 69 -3.93 -2.39 -5.69
C GLU A 69 -4.33 -1.58 -4.48
N LEU A 70 -3.33 -1.11 -3.72
CA LEU A 70 -3.53 -0.12 -2.66
C LEU A 70 -3.49 1.25 -3.31
N ARG A 71 -4.56 2.00 -3.14
CA ARG A 71 -4.74 3.31 -3.76
C ARG A 71 -4.58 4.40 -2.71
N ILE A 72 -3.54 5.19 -2.85
CA ILE A 72 -3.32 6.32 -1.96
C ILE A 72 -3.69 7.60 -2.69
N ARG A 73 -4.73 8.27 -2.19
CA ARG A 73 -5.16 9.57 -2.68
C ARG A 73 -5.48 10.41 -1.44
N ALA A 74 -4.45 10.93 -0.82
CA ALA A 74 -4.63 11.62 0.46
C ALA A 74 -3.40 12.44 0.80
N SER A 75 -3.57 13.34 1.77
CA SER A 75 -2.49 14.03 2.42
C SER A 75 -2.07 13.29 3.67
N LEU A 76 -0.88 13.59 4.18
CA LEU A 76 -0.39 12.98 5.42
C LEU A 76 -1.34 13.26 6.58
N ASN A 77 -1.79 14.50 6.73
CA ASN A 77 -2.70 14.86 7.82
C ASN A 77 -4.02 14.10 7.72
N ALA A 78 -4.55 13.91 6.50
CA ALA A 78 -5.78 13.14 6.32
C ALA A 78 -5.62 11.67 6.75
N ILE A 79 -4.47 11.07 6.43
CA ILE A 79 -4.20 9.68 6.81
C ILE A 79 -4.06 9.55 8.33
N LEU A 80 -3.30 10.45 8.94
CA LEU A 80 -3.05 10.41 10.38
C LEU A 80 -4.33 10.64 11.20
N ASN A 81 -5.27 11.42 10.65
CA ASN A 81 -6.51 11.75 11.35
C ASN A 81 -7.68 10.85 10.97
N ARG A 82 -7.43 9.81 10.20
CA ARG A 82 -8.47 8.87 9.79
C ARG A 82 -9.12 8.24 11.03
N GLY A 83 -10.42 8.43 11.18
CA GLY A 83 -11.14 7.92 12.34
C GLY A 83 -10.96 8.71 13.63
N ILE A 84 -10.24 9.83 13.57
CA ILE A 84 -10.02 10.71 14.73
C ILE A 84 -10.78 12.01 14.50
N SER A 85 -11.46 12.49 15.51
CA SER A 85 -12.26 13.72 15.40
C SER A 85 -11.92 14.70 16.51
N GLY A 86 -12.26 15.97 16.26
CA GLY A 86 -12.16 17.02 17.26
C GLY A 86 -10.73 17.38 17.66
N GLU A 87 -10.54 17.60 18.96
CA GLU A 87 -9.29 18.08 19.51
C GLU A 87 -8.14 17.07 19.45
N GLU A 88 -8.47 15.81 19.21
CA GLU A 88 -7.46 14.74 19.12
C GLU A 88 -6.77 14.69 17.77
N GLN A 89 -7.26 15.45 16.81
CA GLN A 89 -6.62 15.50 15.50
C GLN A 89 -5.24 16.12 15.58
N VAL A 90 -4.34 15.55 14.78
CA VAL A 90 -2.95 16.04 14.70
C VAL A 90 -2.78 16.84 13.41
N SER A 91 -1.84 17.75 13.42
CA SER A 91 -1.49 18.52 12.23
C SER A 91 0.03 18.59 12.11
N VAL A 92 0.53 18.00 11.05
CA VAL A 92 1.96 18.06 10.73
C VAL A 92 2.16 19.23 9.77
N PRO A 93 3.10 20.16 10.08
CA PRO A 93 3.40 21.25 9.16
C PRO A 93 3.77 20.70 7.78
N GLY A 94 3.18 21.27 6.74
CA GLY A 94 3.38 20.79 5.37
C GLY A 94 2.65 19.50 5.03
N GLY A 95 1.81 18.98 5.94
CA GLY A 95 1.16 17.68 5.79
C GLY A 95 -0.18 17.68 5.04
N ASP A 96 -0.52 18.79 4.35
CA ASP A 96 -1.81 18.88 3.66
C ASP A 96 -1.76 18.62 2.15
N LYS A 97 -0.57 18.33 1.62
CA LYS A 97 -0.43 18.04 0.19
C LYS A 97 -0.97 16.65 -0.13
N THR A 98 -1.94 16.58 -1.05
CA THR A 98 -2.49 15.31 -1.52
C THR A 98 -1.56 14.68 -2.55
N VAL A 99 -1.29 13.39 -2.40
CA VAL A 99 -0.49 12.62 -3.37
C VAL A 99 -1.34 11.49 -3.94
N LEU A 100 -0.94 11.03 -5.12
CA LEU A 100 -1.59 9.90 -5.80
C LEU A 100 -0.54 8.82 -6.02
N LEU A 101 -0.58 7.78 -5.20
CA LEU A 101 0.35 6.66 -5.30
C LEU A 101 -0.43 5.37 -5.41
N ARG A 102 0.15 4.40 -6.11
CA ARG A 102 -0.41 3.06 -6.25
C ARG A 102 0.63 2.04 -5.83
N ILE A 103 0.22 1.06 -5.03
CA ILE A 103 1.10 -0.02 -4.59
C ILE A 103 0.40 -1.34 -4.89
N PHE A 104 1.08 -2.23 -5.61
CA PHE A 104 0.53 -3.54 -5.95
C PHE A 104 0.96 -4.57 -4.92
N CYS A 105 0.03 -5.43 -4.53
CA CYS A 105 0.26 -6.40 -3.47
C CYS A 105 -0.60 -7.64 -3.66
N THR A 106 -0.35 -8.64 -2.83
CA THR A 106 -1.22 -9.79 -2.68
C THR A 106 -1.38 -10.09 -1.19
N PHE A 107 -2.41 -10.84 -0.86
CA PHE A 107 -2.68 -11.27 0.51
C PHE A 107 -2.52 -12.78 0.57
N HIS A 108 -1.86 -13.28 1.61
CA HIS A 108 -1.64 -14.71 1.73
C HIS A 108 -1.42 -15.12 3.18
N GLY A 109 -1.41 -16.44 3.40
CA GLY A 109 -1.14 -17.00 4.72
C GLY A 109 -2.07 -16.45 5.79
N GLN A 110 -1.54 -16.33 6.99
CA GLN A 110 -2.30 -15.78 8.11
C GLN A 110 -2.06 -14.29 8.22
N ARG A 111 -2.87 -13.51 7.48
CA ARG A 111 -2.88 -12.05 7.54
C ARG A 111 -1.55 -11.43 7.14
N ILE A 112 -1.05 -11.85 5.96
CA ILE A 112 0.19 -11.30 5.41
C ILE A 112 -0.13 -10.54 4.13
N VAL A 113 0.39 -9.32 4.03
CA VAL A 113 0.34 -8.52 2.81
C VAL A 113 1.74 -8.50 2.21
N LEU A 114 1.85 -8.93 0.97
CA LEU A 114 3.14 -8.93 0.27
C LEU A 114 3.13 -7.83 -0.78
N LEU A 115 4.03 -6.87 -0.63
CA LEU A 115 4.13 -5.71 -1.53
C LEU A 115 5.09 -6.03 -2.68
N PHE A 116 4.65 -5.79 -3.91
CA PHE A 116 5.47 -6.05 -5.09
C PHE A 116 6.16 -4.80 -5.60
N GLN A 117 5.41 -3.73 -5.85
CA GLN A 117 5.96 -2.50 -6.39
C GLN A 117 4.96 -1.38 -6.28
N GLY A 118 5.43 -0.17 -6.52
CA GLY A 118 4.55 1.00 -6.54
C GLY A 118 4.91 1.93 -7.69
N TYR A 119 4.04 2.91 -7.93
CA TYR A 119 4.34 3.98 -8.86
C TYR A 119 3.55 5.23 -8.49
N ASP A 120 4.03 6.38 -8.97
CA ASP A 120 3.42 7.67 -8.71
C ASP A 120 2.43 8.01 -9.83
N LYS A 121 1.14 7.77 -9.56
CA LYS A 121 0.08 8.06 -10.53
C LYS A 121 -0.07 9.56 -10.74
N GLY A 122 0.32 10.37 -9.76
CA GLY A 122 0.28 11.83 -9.89
C GLY A 122 1.24 12.35 -10.96
N LYS A 123 2.35 11.64 -11.19
CA LYS A 123 3.32 12.01 -12.22
C LYS A 123 2.92 11.54 -13.61
N ASP A 124 2.21 10.41 -13.69
CA ASP A 124 1.73 9.88 -14.97
C ASP A 124 0.45 9.12 -14.71
N ALA A 125 -0.68 9.79 -14.98
CA ALA A 125 -2.02 9.23 -14.74
C ALA A 125 -2.56 8.47 -15.95
N SER A 126 -1.75 8.26 -17.00
CA SER A 126 -2.22 7.63 -18.22
C SER A 126 -2.59 6.16 -18.02
N ASP A 127 -3.57 5.70 -18.80
CA ASP A 127 -3.95 4.28 -18.80
C ASP A 127 -2.80 3.40 -19.26
N LYS A 128 -1.99 3.90 -20.18
CA LYS A 128 -0.82 3.18 -20.67
C LYS A 128 0.16 2.88 -19.54
N ARG A 129 0.42 3.88 -18.69
CA ARG A 129 1.32 3.70 -17.54
C ARG A 129 0.72 2.69 -16.56
N GLN A 130 -0.56 2.84 -16.26
CA GLN A 130 -1.24 1.95 -15.32
C GLN A 130 -1.20 0.51 -15.81
N GLN A 131 -1.51 0.26 -17.08
CA GLN A 131 -1.50 -1.09 -17.64
C GLN A 131 -0.09 -1.69 -17.64
N SER A 132 0.92 -0.87 -17.91
CA SER A 132 2.31 -1.31 -17.86
C SER A 132 2.72 -1.74 -16.45
N GLU A 133 2.33 -0.96 -15.44
CA GLU A 133 2.65 -1.28 -14.05
C GLU A 133 1.90 -2.52 -13.57
N ILE A 134 0.63 -2.67 -13.96
CA ILE A 134 -0.16 -3.86 -13.62
C ILE A 134 0.50 -5.11 -14.23
N LYS A 135 0.90 -5.02 -15.48
CA LYS A 135 1.55 -6.14 -16.18
C LYS A 135 2.82 -6.57 -15.46
N ARG A 136 3.63 -5.61 -15.02
CA ARG A 136 4.85 -5.89 -14.28
C ARG A 136 4.54 -6.55 -12.92
N ALA A 137 3.55 -6.03 -12.23
CA ALA A 137 3.14 -6.60 -10.94
C ALA A 137 2.64 -8.04 -11.09
N ARG A 138 1.89 -8.34 -12.17
CA ARG A 138 1.44 -9.70 -12.42
C ARG A 138 2.60 -10.66 -12.67
N LYS A 139 3.67 -10.21 -13.29
CA LYS A 139 4.87 -11.02 -13.46
C LYS A 139 5.49 -11.35 -12.10
N HIS A 140 5.57 -10.37 -11.22
CA HIS A 140 6.11 -10.60 -9.88
C HIS A 140 5.23 -11.58 -9.11
N LEU A 141 3.91 -11.44 -9.18
CA LEU A 141 2.98 -12.36 -8.54
C LEU A 141 3.16 -13.80 -9.05
N LYS A 142 3.29 -13.96 -10.36
CA LYS A 142 3.53 -15.28 -10.96
C LYS A 142 4.82 -15.90 -10.46
N THR A 143 5.90 -15.10 -10.44
CA THR A 143 7.19 -15.57 -9.96
C THR A 143 7.10 -16.01 -8.51
N TRP A 144 6.46 -15.20 -7.68
CA TRP A 144 6.29 -15.53 -6.27
C TRP A 144 5.48 -16.82 -6.09
N LYS A 145 4.40 -17.00 -6.85
CA LYS A 145 3.60 -18.21 -6.75
C LYS A 145 4.37 -19.48 -7.11
N LYS A 146 5.32 -19.37 -8.04
CA LYS A 146 6.17 -20.51 -8.41
C LYS A 146 7.21 -20.83 -7.35
N GLU A 147 7.56 -19.87 -6.52
CA GLU A 147 8.55 -20.06 -5.47
C GLU A 147 7.98 -20.71 -4.21
N LYS A 148 6.68 -20.88 -4.17
CA LYS A 148 6.00 -21.49 -3.01
C LYS A 148 6.11 -23.00 -3.01
#